data_56cb37db8077d8c9dc68e700557fc989
#
_entry.id   56cb37db8077d8c9dc68e700557fc989
#
_cell.length_a   1.000
_cell.length_b   1.000
_cell.length_c   1.000
_cell.angle_alpha   90.00
_cell.angle_beta   90.00
_cell.angle_gamma   90.00
#
_symmetry.space_group_name_H-M   'P 1'
#
loop_
_entity.id
_entity.type
_entity.pdbx_description
1 polymer ?
#
loop_
_entity_poly.entity_id
_entity_poly.type
_entity_poly.pdbx_seq_one_letter_code
_entity_poly.pdbx_strand_id
1 'polypeptide(L)'
;MFYSGPHNPLTPELATPAFFNHPAPEIPSQNWPTLDEDSDSDDPEDVKEALTNAVAIARHPESESVVNSYSLWMIRFLFEPLRGIPTARDNIIQGFACGGEMLWRVLLLANIAGQVLGTTPYNVNSPPYFSTLYSDIFRRLMDARSHFEPSREMDRCHALGAIEQTFEIVCILCKIGTLSDVINIMQHAAPVFRRACRDSPENLVNLPSLLTTIDISLQSYVTHDILLSMLTHRPMFFRYDVTYPPHLSEASFNTEDGPGLRWLYGVPDWLMVILARMNTLLEDYGSCLDPGVAKGLEEEIRSKRMIVAGGVDPSLSMGRIVVQESWRFAALIYLFMALCGADSKDARITRVHSKFMKLYTGVEAQRIPDSFLVLPMLILGLPAPSKDRKLIRERMLNLMECSRPNTLGNEVIRILDDIWARADERGRAGSAGSSSGVSGAPEGSSGWSGSAGDSKSAGAVVWSDLRLGCLRVTGM
;
A
#
# COMPACT_ATOMS: atom_id res chain seq x y z
N MET A 1 42.15 57.75 -30.57
CA MET A 1 40.95 58.40 -31.16
C MET A 1 39.79 57.47 -30.99
N PHE A 2 38.78 57.89 -30.22
CA PHE A 2 37.34 57.51 -30.21
C PHE A 2 36.96 56.04 -29.88
N TYR A 3 36.42 55.80 -28.67
CA TYR A 3 34.99 55.80 -28.25
C TYR A 3 34.21 54.67 -28.90
N SER A 4 33.63 53.72 -28.16
CA SER A 4 32.44 53.73 -27.32
C SER A 4 32.29 52.33 -26.70
N GLY A 5 32.05 52.12 -25.58
CA GLY A 5 30.92 52.13 -24.67
C GLY A 5 30.16 50.80 -24.62
N PRO A 6 29.85 50.22 -23.47
CA PRO A 6 29.39 48.87 -23.32
C PRO A 6 27.88 48.77 -23.48
N HIS A 7 27.37 47.80 -24.24
CA HIS A 7 26.01 47.35 -24.16
C HIS A 7 25.92 46.16 -23.23
N ASN A 8 25.32 46.39 -22.09
CA ASN A 8 24.86 45.39 -21.12
C ASN A 8 23.54 44.78 -21.64
N PRO A 9 23.42 43.49 -21.83
CA PRO A 9 22.10 42.88 -21.90
C PRO A 9 21.65 42.55 -20.49
N LEU A 10 20.54 43.15 -20.09
CA LEU A 10 19.73 42.86 -18.89
C LEU A 10 19.40 41.37 -18.85
N THR A 11 20.05 40.64 -17.98
CA THR A 11 19.55 39.37 -17.50
C THR A 11 18.42 39.67 -16.54
N PRO A 12 17.21 39.07 -16.68
CA PRO A 12 16.21 39.14 -15.61
C PRO A 12 16.76 38.34 -14.41
N GLU A 13 16.99 39.02 -13.30
CA GLU A 13 17.13 38.39 -12.01
C GLU A 13 15.85 37.56 -11.78
N LEU A 14 15.98 36.25 -11.86
CA LEU A 14 15.03 35.32 -11.28
C LEU A 14 15.13 35.52 -9.76
N ALA A 15 14.17 36.23 -9.22
CA ALA A 15 13.96 36.32 -7.79
C ALA A 15 13.83 34.90 -7.23
N THR A 16 14.85 34.46 -6.54
CA THR A 16 14.80 33.28 -5.67
C THR A 16 13.68 33.49 -4.68
N PRO A 17 12.71 32.56 -4.55
CA PRO A 17 11.70 32.68 -3.52
C PRO A 17 12.36 32.59 -2.16
N ALA A 18 12.20 33.63 -1.36
CA ALA A 18 12.72 33.74 0.01
C ALA A 18 11.95 32.84 0.99
N PHE A 19 11.81 31.55 0.69
CA PHE A 19 10.99 30.61 1.49
C PHE A 19 11.75 29.77 2.51
N PHE A 20 13.09 29.90 2.59
CA PHE A 20 13.88 28.97 3.41
C PHE A 20 14.55 29.57 4.66
N ASN A 21 14.21 30.79 5.07
CA ASN A 21 14.84 31.43 6.23
C ASN A 21 13.87 31.76 7.38
N HIS A 22 12.80 30.99 7.55
CA HIS A 22 12.10 31.02 8.84
C HIS A 22 12.60 29.83 9.67
N PRO A 23 13.08 30.07 10.92
CA PRO A 23 13.19 28.97 11.88
C PRO A 23 11.81 28.34 11.97
N ALA A 24 11.79 27.01 11.93
CA ALA A 24 10.56 26.27 12.13
C ALA A 24 9.89 26.81 13.39
N PRO A 25 8.62 27.24 13.33
CA PRO A 25 7.92 27.64 14.53
C PRO A 25 8.01 26.46 15.49
N GLU A 26 8.52 26.67 16.69
CA GLU A 26 8.35 25.73 17.79
C GLU A 26 6.84 25.48 17.89
N ILE A 27 6.42 24.33 17.46
CA ILE A 27 5.02 23.89 17.58
C ILE A 27 4.84 23.73 19.09
N PRO A 28 4.04 24.58 19.77
CA PRO A 28 3.67 24.32 21.13
C PRO A 28 3.11 22.90 21.16
N SER A 29 3.42 22.13 22.20
CA SER A 29 2.77 20.87 22.49
C SER A 29 1.26 21.14 22.54
N GLN A 30 0.62 21.09 21.37
CA GLN A 30 -0.80 21.30 21.26
C GLN A 30 -1.45 20.07 21.85
N ASN A 31 -2.11 20.27 22.99
CA ASN A 31 -3.21 19.41 23.37
C ASN A 31 -4.10 19.30 22.14
N TRP A 32 -4.08 18.16 21.53
CA TRP A 32 -5.07 17.79 20.51
C TRP A 32 -6.43 18.07 21.12
N PRO A 33 -7.40 18.66 20.40
CA PRO A 33 -8.75 18.61 20.89
C PRO A 33 -9.00 17.14 21.18
N THR A 34 -9.22 16.80 22.44
CA THR A 34 -9.79 15.53 22.83
C THR A 34 -11.09 15.47 22.09
N LEU A 35 -11.12 14.75 20.97
CA LEU A 35 -12.36 14.31 20.35
C LEU A 35 -13.07 13.63 21.50
N ASP A 36 -14.30 14.03 21.77
CA ASP A 36 -15.12 13.39 22.78
C ASP A 36 -15.00 11.88 22.58
N GLU A 37 -14.73 11.13 23.66
CA GLU A 37 -14.40 9.71 23.62
C GLU A 37 -15.46 8.85 22.89
N ASP A 38 -16.60 9.42 22.52
CA ASP A 38 -17.73 8.80 21.83
C ASP A 38 -17.74 8.96 20.31
N SER A 39 -16.74 9.64 19.68
CA SER A 39 -16.79 10.06 18.28
C SER A 39 -15.70 9.40 17.42
N ASP A 40 -15.58 8.09 17.39
CA ASP A 40 -14.86 7.38 16.32
C ASP A 40 -15.86 6.85 15.28
N SER A 41 -16.55 7.78 14.65
CA SER A 41 -17.58 7.53 13.66
C SER A 41 -16.98 7.59 12.25
N ASP A 42 -17.27 6.55 11.44
CA ASP A 42 -17.12 6.61 9.98
C ASP A 42 -18.30 7.38 9.35
N ASP A 43 -19.07 8.11 10.14
CA ASP A 43 -20.18 8.90 9.63
C ASP A 43 -19.63 10.02 8.73
N PRO A 44 -20.10 10.12 7.48
CA PRO A 44 -19.71 11.17 6.55
C PRO A 44 -19.88 12.59 7.09
N GLU A 45 -20.94 12.83 7.85
CA GLU A 45 -21.23 14.16 8.39
C GLU A 45 -20.25 14.52 9.52
N ASP A 46 -19.86 13.57 10.38
CA ASP A 46 -18.89 13.80 11.46
C ASP A 46 -17.51 14.14 10.91
N VAL A 47 -17.04 13.40 9.92
CA VAL A 47 -15.74 13.67 9.26
C VAL A 47 -15.76 15.02 8.55
N LYS A 48 -16.87 15.35 7.87
CA LYS A 48 -17.05 16.63 7.20
C LYS A 48 -17.10 17.78 8.21
N GLU A 49 -17.83 17.62 9.29
CA GLU A 49 -17.92 18.62 10.36
C GLU A 49 -16.56 18.85 11.01
N ALA A 50 -15.84 17.78 11.38
CA ALA A 50 -14.51 17.87 11.95
C ALA A 50 -13.51 18.58 11.01
N LEU A 51 -13.52 18.25 9.72
CA LEU A 51 -12.66 18.93 8.75
C LEU A 51 -13.08 20.37 8.50
N THR A 52 -14.38 20.67 8.43
CA THR A 52 -14.92 22.03 8.29
C THR A 52 -14.48 22.89 9.47
N ASN A 53 -14.63 22.39 10.70
CA ASN A 53 -14.22 23.11 11.89
C ASN A 53 -12.70 23.34 11.93
N ALA A 54 -11.91 22.34 11.50
CA ALA A 54 -10.45 22.44 11.43
C ALA A 54 -9.99 23.47 10.38
N VAL A 55 -10.72 23.66 9.28
CA VAL A 55 -10.38 24.56 8.16
C VAL A 55 -11.08 25.93 8.27
N ALA A 56 -11.96 26.15 9.26
CA ALA A 56 -12.78 27.37 9.40
C ALA A 56 -12.01 28.70 9.34
N ILE A 57 -10.69 28.66 9.54
CA ILE A 57 -9.79 29.84 9.49
C ILE A 57 -9.54 30.30 8.03
N ALA A 58 -9.66 29.42 7.04
CA ALA A 58 -9.23 29.68 5.66
C ALA A 58 -10.19 30.60 4.86
N ARG A 59 -11.42 30.81 5.30
CA ARG A 59 -12.47 31.76 4.78
C ARG A 59 -12.42 32.04 3.26
N HIS A 60 -12.17 31.05 2.43
CA HIS A 60 -12.14 31.21 0.98
C HIS A 60 -13.43 30.65 0.36
N PRO A 61 -14.04 31.27 -0.66
CA PRO A 61 -15.31 30.81 -1.24
C PRO A 61 -15.25 29.40 -1.82
N GLU A 62 -14.08 28.95 -2.29
CA GLU A 62 -13.90 27.59 -2.82
C GLU A 62 -13.58 26.55 -1.73
N SER A 63 -13.36 26.98 -0.48
CA SER A 63 -12.95 26.07 0.61
C SER A 63 -14.02 25.03 0.92
N GLU A 64 -15.30 25.36 0.82
CA GLU A 64 -16.40 24.43 1.07
C GLU A 64 -16.40 23.24 0.08
N SER A 65 -16.20 23.50 -1.21
CA SER A 65 -16.11 22.45 -2.23
C SER A 65 -14.89 21.56 -2.01
N VAL A 66 -13.75 22.15 -1.63
CA VAL A 66 -12.53 21.42 -1.33
C VAL A 66 -12.73 20.54 -0.10
N VAL A 67 -13.23 21.10 1.01
CA VAL A 67 -13.53 20.36 2.25
C VAL A 67 -14.46 19.19 1.98
N ASN A 68 -15.53 19.41 1.22
CA ASN A 68 -16.46 18.35 0.86
C ASN A 68 -15.78 17.22 0.06
N SER A 69 -14.97 17.55 -0.94
CA SER A 69 -14.25 16.56 -1.75
C SER A 69 -13.22 15.76 -0.93
N TYR A 70 -12.47 16.44 -0.05
CA TYR A 70 -11.50 15.80 0.85
C TYR A 70 -12.21 14.91 1.86
N SER A 71 -13.31 15.36 2.48
CA SER A 71 -14.09 14.56 3.43
C SER A 71 -14.60 13.27 2.78
N LEU A 72 -15.21 13.38 1.60
CA LEU A 72 -15.70 12.22 0.86
C LEU A 72 -14.57 11.24 0.49
N TRP A 73 -13.39 11.77 0.10
CA TRP A 73 -12.22 10.94 -0.16
C TRP A 73 -11.75 10.21 1.09
N MET A 74 -11.63 10.92 2.21
CA MET A 74 -11.20 10.36 3.49
C MET A 74 -12.15 9.26 3.96
N ILE A 75 -13.46 9.53 3.97
CA ILE A 75 -14.48 8.56 4.36
C ILE A 75 -14.41 7.31 3.47
N ARG A 76 -14.20 7.49 2.16
CA ARG A 76 -14.20 6.35 1.23
C ARG A 76 -12.93 5.52 1.31
N PHE A 77 -11.75 6.14 1.49
CA PHE A 77 -10.47 5.49 1.24
C PHE A 77 -9.52 5.39 2.44
N LEU A 78 -9.78 6.08 3.55
CA LEU A 78 -8.99 5.95 4.77
C LEU A 78 -9.62 4.92 5.72
N PHE A 79 -8.78 4.15 6.39
CA PHE A 79 -9.21 3.13 7.34
C PHE A 79 -9.78 3.75 8.63
N GLU A 80 -9.14 4.81 9.12
CA GLU A 80 -9.56 5.64 10.26
C GLU A 80 -9.58 7.10 9.80
N PRO A 81 -10.70 7.57 9.17
CA PRO A 81 -10.72 8.87 8.50
C PRO A 81 -10.46 10.05 9.42
N LEU A 82 -10.92 10.02 10.68
CA LEU A 82 -10.71 11.11 11.62
C LEU A 82 -9.22 11.36 11.92
N ARG A 83 -8.38 10.34 11.90
CA ARG A 83 -6.92 10.50 12.05
C ARG A 83 -6.25 11.21 10.88
N GLY A 84 -6.90 11.28 9.74
CA GLY A 84 -6.45 12.03 8.57
C GLY A 84 -6.72 13.54 8.62
N ILE A 85 -7.58 14.00 9.55
CA ILE A 85 -8.02 15.40 9.65
C ILE A 85 -6.83 16.39 9.75
N PRO A 86 -5.83 16.19 10.62
CA PRO A 86 -4.72 17.14 10.72
C PRO A 86 -3.96 17.31 9.40
N THR A 87 -3.68 16.19 8.72
CA THR A 87 -2.97 16.20 7.42
C THR A 87 -3.79 16.89 6.34
N ALA A 88 -5.08 16.59 6.24
CA ALA A 88 -5.98 17.21 5.27
C ALA A 88 -6.13 18.73 5.54
N ARG A 89 -6.32 19.11 6.81
CA ARG A 89 -6.38 20.51 7.25
C ARG A 89 -5.13 21.28 6.82
N ASP A 90 -3.94 20.76 7.15
CA ASP A 90 -2.68 21.46 6.90
C ASP A 90 -2.44 21.62 5.40
N ASN A 91 -2.78 20.62 4.58
CA ASN A 91 -2.70 20.69 3.13
C ASN A 91 -3.65 21.78 2.57
N ILE A 92 -4.90 21.81 3.02
CA ILE A 92 -5.90 22.79 2.57
C ILE A 92 -5.48 24.21 3.00
N ILE A 93 -5.17 24.42 4.29
CA ILE A 93 -4.79 25.75 4.80
C ILE A 93 -3.55 26.27 4.09
N GLN A 94 -2.53 25.43 3.94
CA GLN A 94 -1.29 25.82 3.24
C GLN A 94 -1.55 26.16 1.78
N GLY A 95 -2.41 25.39 1.08
CA GLY A 95 -2.80 25.68 -0.28
C GLY A 95 -3.44 27.05 -0.43
N PHE A 96 -4.42 27.37 0.42
CA PHE A 96 -5.10 28.68 0.37
C PHE A 96 -4.20 29.83 0.87
N ALA A 97 -3.33 29.61 1.86
CA ALA A 97 -2.43 30.62 2.38
C ALA A 97 -1.31 30.99 1.40
N CYS A 98 -0.71 30.01 0.73
CA CYS A 98 0.38 30.23 -0.23
C CYS A 98 -0.16 30.69 -1.61
N GLY A 99 -1.39 30.32 -1.96
CA GLY A 99 -1.97 30.65 -3.27
C GLY A 99 -1.24 30.00 -4.44
N GLY A 100 -1.39 30.59 -5.63
CA GLY A 100 -0.63 30.19 -6.82
C GLY A 100 -0.70 28.69 -7.11
N GLU A 101 0.47 28.07 -7.23
CA GLU A 101 0.60 26.66 -7.58
C GLU A 101 0.08 25.71 -6.50
N MET A 102 0.25 26.04 -5.21
CA MET A 102 -0.24 25.18 -4.14
C MET A 102 -1.76 25.16 -4.09
N LEU A 103 -2.40 26.31 -4.25
CA LEU A 103 -3.85 26.38 -4.35
C LEU A 103 -4.36 25.62 -5.57
N TRP A 104 -3.72 25.83 -6.73
CA TRP A 104 -4.07 25.11 -7.95
C TRP A 104 -4.03 23.60 -7.76
N ARG A 105 -3.01 23.08 -7.06
CA ARG A 105 -2.89 21.63 -6.77
C ARG A 105 -3.99 21.14 -5.84
N VAL A 106 -4.30 21.87 -4.76
CA VAL A 106 -5.40 21.52 -3.84
C VAL A 106 -6.74 21.46 -4.57
N LEU A 107 -7.03 22.46 -5.42
CA LEU A 107 -8.24 22.47 -6.24
C LEU A 107 -8.28 21.33 -7.25
N LEU A 108 -7.15 21.00 -7.86
CA LEU A 108 -7.04 19.91 -8.82
C LEU A 108 -7.29 18.54 -8.13
N LEU A 109 -6.71 18.32 -6.96
CA LEU A 109 -6.95 17.12 -6.16
C LEU A 109 -8.41 17.00 -5.73
N ALA A 110 -9.03 18.10 -5.29
CA ALA A 110 -10.44 18.14 -4.94
C ALA A 110 -11.35 17.79 -6.14
N ASN A 111 -11.04 18.29 -7.32
CA ASN A 111 -11.78 17.95 -8.54
C ASN A 111 -11.62 16.48 -8.94
N ILE A 112 -10.39 15.93 -8.84
CA ILE A 112 -10.15 14.51 -9.11
C ILE A 112 -10.91 13.65 -8.10
N ALA A 113 -10.85 13.99 -6.80
CA ALA A 113 -11.60 13.28 -5.77
C ALA A 113 -13.11 13.28 -6.06
N GLY A 114 -13.68 14.44 -6.39
CA GLY A 114 -15.10 14.57 -6.77
C GLY A 114 -15.48 13.72 -7.98
N GLN A 115 -14.59 13.61 -8.98
CA GLN A 115 -14.83 12.76 -10.17
C GLN A 115 -14.72 11.27 -9.86
N VAL A 116 -13.71 10.87 -9.08
CA VAL A 116 -13.52 9.46 -8.69
C VAL A 116 -14.71 8.96 -7.88
N LEU A 117 -15.24 9.81 -7.00
CA LEU A 117 -16.34 9.51 -6.09
C LEU A 117 -17.73 9.77 -6.69
N GLY A 118 -17.80 10.50 -7.82
CA GLY A 118 -19.05 10.80 -8.50
C GLY A 118 -19.80 9.57 -9.01
N THR A 119 -21.13 9.71 -9.21
CA THR A 119 -22.00 8.65 -9.71
C THR A 119 -21.83 8.36 -11.20
N THR A 120 -21.19 9.26 -11.93
CA THR A 120 -20.86 9.07 -13.34
C THR A 120 -19.63 8.19 -13.51
N PRO A 121 -19.60 7.28 -14.49
CA PRO A 121 -18.41 6.47 -14.75
C PRO A 121 -17.19 7.36 -14.96
N TYR A 122 -16.23 7.25 -14.09
CA TYR A 122 -14.96 7.97 -14.22
C TYR A 122 -14.26 7.50 -15.50
N ASN A 123 -14.07 8.40 -16.45
CA ASN A 123 -13.26 8.15 -17.63
C ASN A 123 -11.91 8.84 -17.41
N VAL A 124 -10.84 8.08 -17.29
CA VAL A 124 -9.46 8.58 -17.12
C VAL A 124 -9.09 9.60 -18.20
N ASN A 125 -9.70 9.51 -19.37
CA ASN A 125 -9.45 10.39 -20.52
C ASN A 125 -10.33 11.63 -20.57
N SER A 126 -11.20 11.86 -19.59
CA SER A 126 -12.12 12.98 -19.57
C SER A 126 -12.48 13.38 -18.13
N PRO A 127 -12.39 14.61 -17.74
CA PRO A 127 -11.63 15.75 -18.24
C PRO A 127 -10.14 15.64 -17.87
N PRO A 128 -9.25 16.53 -18.35
CA PRO A 128 -7.79 16.36 -18.29
C PRO A 128 -7.17 16.54 -16.89
N TYR A 129 -7.96 16.63 -15.82
CA TYR A 129 -7.45 16.91 -14.47
C TYR A 129 -6.43 15.86 -14.00
N PHE A 130 -6.76 14.57 -14.13
CA PHE A 130 -5.84 13.51 -13.71
C PHE A 130 -4.57 13.49 -14.57
N SER A 131 -4.69 13.56 -15.89
CA SER A 131 -3.53 13.57 -16.79
C SER A 131 -2.66 14.82 -16.59
N THR A 132 -3.25 15.95 -16.27
CA THR A 132 -2.54 17.20 -15.96
C THR A 132 -1.76 17.05 -14.65
N LEU A 133 -2.39 16.54 -13.57
CA LEU A 133 -1.73 16.28 -12.31
C LEU A 133 -0.60 15.26 -12.47
N TYR A 134 -0.89 14.14 -13.15
CA TYR A 134 0.10 13.09 -13.38
C TYR A 134 1.32 13.63 -14.15
N SER A 135 1.11 14.37 -15.23
CA SER A 135 2.19 14.94 -16.04
C SER A 135 3.04 15.95 -15.25
N ASP A 136 2.41 16.78 -14.43
CA ASP A 136 3.13 17.75 -13.61
C ASP A 136 3.97 17.06 -12.51
N ILE A 137 3.38 16.13 -11.77
CA ILE A 137 4.09 15.37 -10.73
C ILE A 137 5.21 14.54 -11.35
N PHE A 138 4.94 13.86 -12.47
CA PHE A 138 5.97 13.06 -13.14
C PHE A 138 7.14 13.93 -13.64
N ARG A 139 6.87 15.10 -14.22
CA ARG A 139 7.91 16.05 -14.63
C ARG A 139 8.77 16.48 -13.44
N ARG A 140 8.16 16.83 -12.29
CA ARG A 140 8.90 17.21 -11.08
C ARG A 140 9.70 16.08 -10.49
N LEU A 141 9.16 14.87 -10.51
CA LEU A 141 9.87 13.68 -10.07
C LEU A 141 11.10 13.42 -10.95
N MET A 142 10.98 13.58 -12.26
CA MET A 142 12.10 13.44 -13.20
C MET A 142 13.14 14.56 -13.03
N ASP A 143 12.69 15.79 -12.75
CA ASP A 143 13.58 16.89 -12.42
C ASP A 143 14.37 16.60 -11.13
N ALA A 144 13.66 16.25 -10.03
CA ALA A 144 14.30 15.86 -8.78
C ALA A 144 15.25 14.66 -8.93
N ARG A 145 14.99 13.75 -9.88
CA ARG A 145 15.87 12.63 -10.16
C ARG A 145 17.18 13.05 -10.82
N SER A 146 17.15 14.07 -11.65
CA SER A 146 18.31 14.53 -12.45
C SER A 146 19.05 15.70 -11.84
N HIS A 147 18.40 16.48 -10.98
CA HIS A 147 18.96 17.66 -10.32
C HIS A 147 19.36 17.36 -8.88
N PHE A 148 20.55 17.80 -8.49
CA PHE A 148 21.11 17.63 -7.14
C PHE A 148 21.48 18.99 -6.57
N GLU A 149 21.03 19.23 -5.35
CA GLU A 149 21.35 20.45 -4.64
C GLU A 149 22.78 20.41 -4.05
N PRO A 150 23.44 21.59 -3.86
CA PRO A 150 24.82 21.64 -3.41
C PRO A 150 25.03 21.09 -1.98
N SER A 151 24.05 21.23 -1.10
CA SER A 151 24.11 20.67 0.25
C SER A 151 23.18 19.49 0.41
N ARG A 152 23.60 18.49 1.21
CA ARG A 152 22.78 17.30 1.49
C ARG A 152 21.40 17.65 2.06
N GLU A 153 21.33 18.65 2.92
CA GLU A 153 20.07 19.04 3.55
C GLU A 153 19.12 19.69 2.54
N MET A 154 19.63 20.57 1.66
CA MET A 154 18.83 21.14 0.57
C MET A 154 18.39 20.07 -0.40
N ASP A 155 19.29 19.17 -0.76
CA ASP A 155 18.99 18.03 -1.64
C ASP A 155 17.93 17.10 -1.06
N ARG A 156 18.01 16.83 0.24
CA ARG A 156 17.00 16.06 0.97
C ARG A 156 15.63 16.76 0.96
N CYS A 157 15.59 18.06 1.25
CA CYS A 157 14.34 18.82 1.22
C CYS A 157 13.72 18.86 -0.17
N HIS A 158 14.53 19.06 -1.22
CA HIS A 158 14.06 19.03 -2.61
C HIS A 158 13.50 17.64 -2.98
N ALA A 159 14.22 16.57 -2.63
CA ALA A 159 13.78 15.20 -2.84
C ALA A 159 12.50 14.88 -2.05
N LEU A 160 12.39 15.33 -0.80
CA LEU A 160 11.20 15.13 0.03
C LEU A 160 9.96 15.76 -0.61
N GLY A 161 10.06 17.01 -1.08
CA GLY A 161 8.95 17.67 -1.77
C GLY A 161 8.47 16.91 -3.01
N ALA A 162 9.37 16.28 -3.77
CA ALA A 162 8.99 15.44 -4.90
C ALA A 162 8.31 14.12 -4.47
N ILE A 163 8.74 13.53 -3.34
CA ILE A 163 8.10 12.32 -2.78
C ILE A 163 6.73 12.63 -2.19
N GLU A 164 6.53 13.80 -1.57
CA GLU A 164 5.22 14.24 -1.09
C GLU A 164 4.20 14.33 -2.23
N GLN A 165 4.60 14.90 -3.35
CA GLN A 165 3.74 14.96 -4.55
C GLN A 165 3.52 13.56 -5.17
N THR A 166 4.55 12.72 -5.17
CA THR A 166 4.44 11.34 -5.64
C THR A 166 3.45 10.54 -4.78
N PHE A 167 3.40 10.76 -3.48
CA PHE A 167 2.42 10.15 -2.59
C PHE A 167 0.98 10.47 -3.01
N GLU A 168 0.68 11.71 -3.36
CA GLU A 168 -0.65 12.13 -3.82
C GLU A 168 -1.11 11.30 -5.04
N ILE A 169 -0.23 11.18 -6.04
CA ILE A 169 -0.58 10.42 -7.26
C ILE A 169 -0.66 8.92 -7.01
N VAL A 170 0.17 8.36 -6.13
CA VAL A 170 0.10 6.94 -5.76
C VAL A 170 -1.22 6.62 -5.07
N CYS A 171 -1.68 7.48 -4.17
CA CYS A 171 -2.99 7.33 -3.52
C CYS A 171 -4.14 7.26 -4.54
N ILE A 172 -4.09 8.09 -5.58
CA ILE A 172 -5.09 8.09 -6.65
C ILE A 172 -4.94 6.84 -7.52
N LEU A 173 -3.73 6.51 -7.96
CA LEU A 173 -3.46 5.33 -8.80
C LEU A 173 -3.89 4.02 -8.14
N CYS A 174 -3.72 3.88 -6.84
CA CYS A 174 -4.21 2.71 -6.10
C CYS A 174 -5.74 2.50 -6.20
N LYS A 175 -6.50 3.54 -6.60
CA LYS A 175 -7.96 3.47 -6.73
C LYS A 175 -8.46 3.41 -8.16
N ILE A 176 -7.77 4.06 -9.10
CA ILE A 176 -8.20 4.17 -10.49
C ILE A 176 -7.19 3.67 -11.52
N GLY A 177 -5.93 3.48 -11.14
CA GLY A 177 -4.85 3.00 -12.00
C GLY A 177 -4.64 1.49 -11.93
N THR A 178 -3.75 1.00 -12.77
CA THR A 178 -3.31 -0.39 -12.81
C THR A 178 -2.18 -0.65 -11.81
N LEU A 179 -1.93 -1.92 -11.51
CA LEU A 179 -0.76 -2.32 -10.71
C LEU A 179 0.55 -1.88 -11.37
N SER A 180 0.60 -1.94 -12.71
CA SER A 180 1.74 -1.47 -13.51
C SER A 180 2.00 0.02 -13.33
N ASP A 181 0.95 0.86 -13.31
CA ASP A 181 1.09 2.30 -13.11
C ASP A 181 1.68 2.61 -11.73
N VAL A 182 1.19 1.94 -10.69
CA VAL A 182 1.70 2.11 -9.32
C VAL A 182 3.17 1.69 -9.22
N ILE A 183 3.54 0.53 -9.74
CA ILE A 183 4.93 0.06 -9.69
C ILE A 183 5.84 0.96 -10.52
N ASN A 184 5.40 1.43 -11.67
CA ASN A 184 6.19 2.29 -12.54
C ASN A 184 6.53 3.63 -11.85
N ILE A 185 5.54 4.31 -11.27
CA ILE A 185 5.80 5.57 -10.56
C ILE A 185 6.70 5.34 -9.34
N MET A 186 6.50 4.24 -8.59
CA MET A 186 7.35 3.87 -7.46
C MET A 186 8.80 3.61 -7.89
N GLN A 187 9.01 2.95 -9.02
CA GLN A 187 10.35 2.72 -9.58
C GLN A 187 11.06 4.02 -9.97
N HIS A 188 10.34 4.96 -10.56
CA HIS A 188 10.89 6.28 -10.87
C HIS A 188 11.20 7.09 -9.61
N ALA A 189 10.39 6.94 -8.57
CA ALA A 189 10.57 7.62 -7.29
C ALA A 189 11.70 7.02 -6.43
N ALA A 190 12.10 5.76 -6.66
CA ALA A 190 13.09 5.06 -5.82
C ALA A 190 14.38 5.87 -5.54
N PRO A 191 15.11 6.39 -6.54
CA PRO A 191 16.34 7.16 -6.28
C PRO A 191 16.06 8.47 -5.52
N VAL A 192 14.92 9.10 -5.75
CA VAL A 192 14.52 10.34 -5.08
C VAL A 192 14.13 10.05 -3.63
N PHE A 193 13.36 8.98 -3.39
CA PHE A 193 13.05 8.51 -2.04
C PHE A 193 14.31 8.27 -1.21
N ARG A 194 15.32 7.60 -1.77
CA ARG A 194 16.57 7.34 -1.04
C ARG A 194 17.28 8.62 -0.61
N ARG A 195 17.25 9.67 -1.43
CA ARG A 195 17.80 10.99 -1.11
C ARG A 195 16.98 11.74 -0.06
N ALA A 196 15.67 11.56 -0.05
CA ALA A 196 14.77 12.16 0.92
C ALA A 196 14.91 11.56 2.33
N CYS A 197 15.44 10.32 2.44
CA CYS A 197 15.68 9.68 3.72
C CYS A 197 16.80 10.37 4.51
N ARG A 198 16.67 10.36 5.86
CA ARG A 198 17.67 10.94 6.78
C ARG A 198 18.92 10.09 6.89
N ASP A 199 18.80 8.78 6.68
CA ASP A 199 19.92 7.84 6.76
C ASP A 199 21.02 8.19 5.76
N SER A 200 22.29 7.93 6.14
CA SER A 200 23.42 8.10 5.23
C SER A 200 23.23 7.25 3.98
N PRO A 201 23.62 7.73 2.78
CA PRO A 201 23.51 6.94 1.53
C PRO A 201 24.19 5.57 1.60
N GLU A 202 25.17 5.40 2.45
CA GLU A 202 25.94 4.18 2.65
C GLU A 202 25.23 3.14 3.55
N ASN A 203 24.26 3.59 4.37
CA ASN A 203 23.54 2.74 5.30
C ASN A 203 22.19 2.31 4.71
N LEU A 204 21.64 1.21 5.22
CA LEU A 204 20.26 0.86 4.96
C LEU A 204 19.34 1.86 5.65
N VAL A 205 18.17 2.10 5.06
CA VAL A 205 17.12 2.88 5.71
C VAL A 205 16.56 2.08 6.88
N ASN A 206 16.61 2.65 8.09
CA ASN A 206 16.06 2.01 9.27
C ASN A 206 14.53 2.14 9.28
N LEU A 207 13.85 1.02 9.02
CA LEU A 207 12.39 0.99 8.86
C LEU A 207 11.64 1.40 10.13
N PRO A 208 11.95 0.86 11.35
CA PRO A 208 11.28 1.31 12.56
C PRO A 208 11.38 2.83 12.78
N SER A 209 12.57 3.41 12.60
CA SER A 209 12.77 4.87 12.74
C SER A 209 11.96 5.65 11.71
N LEU A 210 11.93 5.19 10.44
CA LEU A 210 11.21 5.88 9.39
C LEU A 210 9.70 5.83 9.64
N LEU A 211 9.15 4.69 10.09
CA LEU A 211 7.72 4.56 10.41
C LEU A 211 7.30 5.42 11.62
N THR A 212 8.23 5.94 12.40
CA THR A 212 7.94 6.87 13.52
C THR A 212 8.14 8.34 13.17
N THR A 213 8.52 8.66 11.94
CA THR A 213 8.62 10.05 11.48
C THR A 213 7.22 10.64 11.25
N ILE A 214 7.16 11.96 11.14
CA ILE A 214 5.94 12.68 10.74
C ILE A 214 5.75 12.67 9.20
N ASP A 215 6.73 12.17 8.46
CA ASP A 215 6.76 12.24 6.99
C ASP A 215 5.91 11.12 6.38
N ILE A 216 4.60 11.33 6.28
CA ILE A 216 3.61 10.36 5.75
C ILE A 216 4.01 9.84 4.36
N SER A 217 4.56 10.70 3.50
CA SER A 217 4.99 10.34 2.15
C SER A 217 6.12 9.31 2.13
N LEU A 218 7.10 9.45 3.04
CA LEU A 218 8.17 8.46 3.20
C LEU A 218 7.64 7.16 3.79
N GLN A 219 6.79 7.23 4.81
CA GLN A 219 6.11 6.05 5.36
C GLN A 219 5.29 5.32 4.30
N SER A 220 4.55 6.07 3.47
CA SER A 220 3.75 5.50 2.38
C SER A 220 4.62 4.81 1.35
N TYR A 221 5.75 5.41 0.97
CA TYR A 221 6.68 4.80 0.02
C TYR A 221 7.14 3.42 0.50
N VAL A 222 7.65 3.32 1.72
CA VAL A 222 8.13 2.02 2.24
C VAL A 222 7.00 1.02 2.42
N THR A 223 5.81 1.48 2.83
CA THR A 223 4.63 0.62 2.94
C THR A 223 4.28 -0.01 1.60
N HIS A 224 4.21 0.79 0.53
CA HIS A 224 3.94 0.26 -0.81
C HIS A 224 5.07 -0.63 -1.33
N ASP A 225 6.34 -0.28 -1.10
CA ASP A 225 7.46 -1.12 -1.53
C ASP A 225 7.38 -2.52 -0.91
N ILE A 226 7.16 -2.60 0.40
CA ILE A 226 7.05 -3.86 1.13
C ILE A 226 5.81 -4.66 0.69
N LEU A 227 4.64 -4.02 0.61
CA LEU A 227 3.40 -4.70 0.23
C LEU A 227 3.43 -5.16 -1.23
N LEU A 228 3.85 -4.32 -2.16
CA LEU A 228 3.94 -4.69 -3.57
C LEU A 228 4.95 -5.81 -3.81
N SER A 229 6.06 -5.85 -3.07
CA SER A 229 7.00 -6.98 -3.11
C SER A 229 6.31 -8.30 -2.77
N MET A 230 5.60 -8.35 -1.64
CA MET A 230 4.84 -9.53 -1.23
C MET A 230 3.74 -9.89 -2.24
N LEU A 231 2.96 -8.90 -2.68
CA LEU A 231 1.76 -9.11 -3.52
C LEU A 231 2.08 -9.51 -4.96
N THR A 232 3.28 -9.21 -5.46
CA THR A 232 3.66 -9.49 -6.86
C THR A 232 4.82 -10.47 -6.99
N HIS A 233 5.34 -10.94 -5.86
CA HIS A 233 6.52 -11.81 -5.80
C HIS A 233 7.70 -11.21 -6.59
N ARG A 234 7.97 -9.95 -6.41
CA ARG A 234 9.14 -9.22 -6.91
C ARG A 234 10.04 -8.80 -5.74
N PRO A 235 11.33 -8.55 -5.94
CA PRO A 235 12.15 -7.96 -4.89
C PRO A 235 11.65 -6.56 -4.51
N MET A 236 11.90 -6.14 -3.28
CA MET A 236 11.70 -4.75 -2.86
C MET A 236 12.63 -3.82 -3.65
N PHE A 237 12.29 -2.53 -3.77
CA PHE A 237 13.20 -1.53 -4.33
C PHE A 237 14.42 -1.33 -3.43
N PHE A 238 14.22 -1.46 -2.12
CA PHE A 238 15.29 -1.32 -1.13
C PHE A 238 15.25 -2.46 -0.12
N ARG A 239 16.42 -2.81 0.40
CA ARG A 239 16.53 -3.55 1.65
C ARG A 239 16.46 -2.56 2.80
N TYR A 240 15.73 -2.92 3.84
CA TYR A 240 15.55 -2.09 5.02
C TYR A 240 16.26 -2.71 6.21
N ASP A 241 16.85 -1.85 7.08
CA ASP A 241 17.23 -2.27 8.41
C ASP A 241 15.97 -2.34 9.28
N VAL A 242 15.69 -3.52 9.80
CA VAL A 242 14.51 -3.81 10.63
C VAL A 242 14.81 -3.83 12.12
N THR A 243 16.03 -3.44 12.52
CA THR A 243 16.47 -3.41 13.92
C THR A 243 15.85 -2.20 14.63
N TYR A 244 15.29 -2.43 15.81
CA TYR A 244 14.79 -1.34 16.64
C TYR A 244 15.96 -0.61 17.28
N PRO A 245 16.11 0.72 17.06
CA PRO A 245 17.16 1.49 17.72
C PRO A 245 16.87 1.60 19.24
N PRO A 246 17.88 1.85 20.08
CA PRO A 246 17.75 1.81 21.54
C PRO A 246 16.68 2.74 22.16
N HIS A 247 16.33 3.81 21.45
CA HIS A 247 15.33 4.78 21.89
C HIS A 247 13.90 4.42 21.44
N LEU A 248 13.72 3.38 20.63
CA LEU A 248 12.44 2.99 20.06
C LEU A 248 12.09 1.56 20.48
N SER A 249 10.93 1.40 21.12
CA SER A 249 10.42 0.09 21.49
C SER A 249 9.44 -0.45 20.45
N GLU A 250 9.48 -1.75 20.21
CA GLU A 250 8.45 -2.42 19.41
C GLU A 250 7.03 -2.18 19.97
N ALA A 251 6.91 -1.98 21.28
CA ALA A 251 5.62 -1.70 21.92
C ALA A 251 4.95 -0.42 21.37
N SER A 252 5.74 0.54 20.87
CA SER A 252 5.20 1.78 20.27
C SER A 252 4.33 1.52 19.03
N PHE A 253 4.54 0.40 18.34
CA PHE A 253 3.74 0.00 17.17
C PHE A 253 2.48 -0.78 17.53
N ASN A 254 2.26 -1.05 18.82
CA ASN A 254 1.11 -1.80 19.32
C ASN A 254 0.13 -0.90 20.09
N THR A 255 0.22 0.41 19.92
CA THR A 255 -0.67 1.39 20.56
C THR A 255 -1.77 1.82 19.60
N GLU A 256 -2.86 2.33 20.14
CA GLU A 256 -3.99 2.87 19.39
C GLU A 256 -3.53 4.03 18.49
N ASP A 257 -2.72 4.93 19.04
CA ASP A 257 -2.09 6.06 18.32
C ASP A 257 -0.73 5.71 17.73
N GLY A 258 -0.57 4.46 17.27
CA GLY A 258 0.68 3.99 16.67
C GLY A 258 1.19 4.93 15.58
N PRO A 259 2.51 5.04 15.43
CA PRO A 259 3.13 6.09 14.59
C PRO A 259 3.05 5.82 13.09
N GLY A 260 2.74 4.60 12.67
CA GLY A 260 2.71 4.20 11.27
C GLY A 260 1.42 4.53 10.54
N LEU A 261 1.20 3.90 9.38
CA LEU A 261 0.07 4.18 8.49
C LEU A 261 -1.09 3.16 8.62
N ARG A 262 -1.24 2.50 9.77
CA ARG A 262 -2.40 1.62 10.02
C ARG A 262 -3.72 2.37 9.78
N TRP A 263 -3.82 3.62 10.24
CA TRP A 263 -4.99 4.46 10.06
C TRP A 263 -5.34 4.75 8.59
N LEU A 264 -4.36 4.65 7.69
CA LEU A 264 -4.55 4.90 6.26
C LEU A 264 -4.89 3.60 5.50
N TYR A 265 -4.18 2.51 5.77
CA TYR A 265 -4.25 1.27 4.97
C TYR A 265 -4.86 0.07 5.69
N GLY A 266 -5.10 0.16 6.99
CA GLY A 266 -5.59 -0.96 7.80
C GLY A 266 -4.55 -2.07 8.07
N VAL A 267 -3.30 -1.88 7.62
CA VAL A 267 -2.20 -2.82 7.89
C VAL A 267 -1.64 -2.52 9.27
N PRO A 268 -1.54 -3.50 10.18
CA PRO A 268 -0.92 -3.25 11.48
C PRO A 268 0.54 -2.80 11.33
N ASP A 269 0.93 -1.73 12.04
CA ASP A 269 2.27 -1.13 11.89
C ASP A 269 3.39 -2.11 12.26
N TRP A 270 3.21 -2.93 13.31
CA TRP A 270 4.14 -3.99 13.67
C TRP A 270 4.34 -5.02 12.54
N LEU A 271 3.30 -5.26 11.73
CA LEU A 271 3.35 -6.23 10.65
C LEU A 271 4.25 -5.75 9.50
N MET A 272 4.36 -4.45 9.27
CA MET A 272 5.23 -3.89 8.24
C MET A 272 6.69 -4.26 8.46
N VAL A 273 7.18 -4.22 9.71
CA VAL A 273 8.55 -4.61 10.06
C VAL A 273 8.77 -6.12 9.81
N ILE A 274 7.79 -6.94 10.19
CA ILE A 274 7.87 -8.40 9.95
C ILE A 274 7.85 -8.71 8.45
N LEU A 275 6.97 -8.07 7.67
CA LEU A 275 6.90 -8.30 6.22
C LEU A 275 8.18 -7.88 5.50
N ALA A 276 8.80 -6.75 5.87
CA ALA A 276 10.09 -6.35 5.33
C ALA A 276 11.18 -7.39 5.60
N ARG A 277 11.22 -7.94 6.83
CA ARG A 277 12.13 -9.05 7.19
C ARG A 277 11.83 -10.32 6.38
N MET A 278 10.56 -10.67 6.21
CA MET A 278 10.16 -11.84 5.42
C MET A 278 10.53 -11.67 3.94
N ASN A 279 10.33 -10.49 3.34
CA ASN A 279 10.73 -10.20 1.97
C ASN A 279 12.25 -10.38 1.80
N THR A 280 13.06 -9.84 2.72
CA THR A 280 14.52 -10.00 2.70
C THR A 280 14.92 -11.48 2.82
N LEU A 281 14.29 -12.23 3.72
CA LEU A 281 14.54 -13.66 3.87
C LEU A 281 14.17 -14.46 2.61
N LEU A 282 13.08 -14.08 1.93
CA LEU A 282 12.69 -14.71 0.67
C LEU A 282 13.71 -14.41 -0.45
N GLU A 283 14.25 -13.19 -0.50
CA GLU A 283 15.29 -12.82 -1.46
C GLU A 283 16.61 -13.58 -1.21
N ASP A 284 16.96 -13.79 0.06
CA ASP A 284 18.24 -14.43 0.45
C ASP A 284 18.19 -15.97 0.38
N TYR A 285 17.09 -16.58 0.77
CA TYR A 285 16.98 -18.03 0.96
C TYR A 285 15.93 -18.71 0.06
N GLY A 286 15.12 -17.93 -0.65
CA GLY A 286 14.01 -18.46 -1.42
C GLY A 286 13.00 -19.20 -0.54
N SER A 287 12.55 -20.36 -1.01
CA SER A 287 11.62 -21.23 -0.28
C SER A 287 12.29 -22.24 0.67
N CYS A 288 13.58 -22.04 0.99
CA CYS A 288 14.39 -22.94 1.80
C CYS A 288 14.74 -22.32 3.16
N LEU A 289 13.82 -21.58 3.76
CA LEU A 289 14.02 -20.95 5.07
C LEU A 289 14.21 -22.02 6.16
N ASP A 290 15.16 -21.76 7.07
CA ASP A 290 15.39 -22.63 8.23
C ASP A 290 14.10 -22.82 9.06
N PRO A 291 13.71 -24.06 9.42
CA PRO A 291 12.48 -24.33 10.14
C PRO A 291 12.39 -23.63 11.50
N GLY A 292 13.51 -23.39 12.18
CA GLY A 292 13.55 -22.67 13.45
C GLY A 292 13.22 -21.20 13.27
N VAL A 293 13.77 -20.57 12.22
CA VAL A 293 13.46 -19.19 11.85
C VAL A 293 11.98 -19.06 11.42
N ALA A 294 11.49 -20.00 10.62
CA ALA A 294 10.10 -20.03 10.21
C ALA A 294 9.14 -20.14 11.40
N LYS A 295 9.46 -21.00 12.36
CA LYS A 295 8.67 -21.16 13.58
C LYS A 295 8.70 -19.90 14.44
N GLY A 296 9.86 -19.27 14.59
CA GLY A 296 9.97 -17.99 15.31
C GLY A 296 9.09 -16.88 14.69
N LEU A 297 9.11 -16.76 13.35
CA LEU A 297 8.23 -15.82 12.62
C LEU A 297 6.74 -16.14 12.83
N GLU A 298 6.36 -17.42 12.77
CA GLU A 298 4.99 -17.85 13.02
C GLU A 298 4.53 -17.46 14.43
N GLU A 299 5.35 -17.74 15.44
CA GLU A 299 5.07 -17.42 16.84
C GLU A 299 4.95 -15.90 17.04
N GLU A 300 5.85 -15.13 16.44
CA GLU A 300 5.83 -13.67 16.48
C GLU A 300 4.53 -13.12 15.86
N ILE A 301 4.16 -13.52 14.64
CA ILE A 301 2.93 -13.10 13.97
C ILE A 301 1.69 -13.46 14.79
N ARG A 302 1.67 -14.66 15.41
CA ARG A 302 0.52 -15.14 16.19
C ARG A 302 0.38 -14.45 17.56
N SER A 303 1.48 -14.01 18.15
CA SER A 303 1.51 -13.40 19.48
C SER A 303 0.94 -11.97 19.51
N LYS A 304 0.95 -11.26 18.37
CA LYS A 304 0.50 -9.86 18.31
C LYS A 304 -1.01 -9.74 18.46
N ARG A 305 -1.43 -8.70 19.17
CA ARG A 305 -2.85 -8.36 19.34
C ARG A 305 -3.28 -7.38 18.25
N MET A 306 -4.57 -7.44 17.90
CA MET A 306 -5.19 -6.42 17.04
C MET A 306 -5.46 -5.18 17.87
N ILE A 307 -5.29 -4.03 17.23
CA ILE A 307 -5.48 -2.72 17.85
C ILE A 307 -6.86 -2.24 17.45
N VAL A 308 -7.69 -1.94 18.42
CA VAL A 308 -9.04 -1.41 18.24
C VAL A 308 -9.16 -0.17 19.09
N ALA A 309 -9.56 0.94 18.50
CA ALA A 309 -9.85 2.16 19.22
C ALA A 309 -11.04 1.96 20.17
N GLY A 310 -10.95 2.52 21.37
CA GLY A 310 -12.07 2.53 22.31
C GLY A 310 -13.20 3.45 21.82
N GLY A 311 -14.45 3.17 22.22
CA GLY A 311 -15.59 4.07 21.93
C GLY A 311 -16.23 3.95 20.56
N VAL A 312 -15.75 3.06 19.69
CA VAL A 312 -16.25 2.88 18.32
C VAL A 312 -17.53 2.05 18.30
N ASP A 313 -18.41 2.32 17.32
CA ASP A 313 -19.53 1.45 17.00
C ASP A 313 -19.05 -0.03 16.91
N PRO A 314 -19.72 -0.97 17.62
CA PRO A 314 -19.33 -2.39 17.64
C PRO A 314 -19.20 -3.03 16.25
N SER A 315 -20.02 -2.62 15.27
CA SER A 315 -19.96 -3.12 13.90
C SER A 315 -18.69 -2.65 13.19
N LEU A 316 -18.34 -1.38 13.33
CA LEU A 316 -17.13 -0.78 12.79
C LEU A 316 -15.87 -1.37 13.44
N SER A 317 -15.87 -1.51 14.76
CA SER A 317 -14.80 -2.18 15.51
C SER A 317 -14.56 -3.60 15.02
N MET A 318 -15.64 -4.37 14.81
CA MET A 318 -15.56 -5.71 14.25
C MET A 318 -14.97 -5.70 12.84
N GLY A 319 -15.42 -4.80 11.97
CA GLY A 319 -14.88 -4.65 10.61
C GLY A 319 -13.37 -4.33 10.63
N ARG A 320 -12.93 -3.45 11.53
CA ARG A 320 -11.50 -3.10 11.70
C ARG A 320 -10.67 -4.29 12.20
N ILE A 321 -11.19 -5.08 13.13
CA ILE A 321 -10.56 -6.35 13.56
C ILE A 321 -10.43 -7.31 12.39
N VAL A 322 -11.48 -7.47 11.59
CA VAL A 322 -11.48 -8.36 10.42
C VAL A 322 -10.36 -7.98 9.42
N VAL A 323 -10.15 -6.70 9.15
CA VAL A 323 -9.08 -6.24 8.26
C VAL A 323 -7.70 -6.60 8.83
N GLN A 324 -7.44 -6.26 10.08
CA GLN A 324 -6.13 -6.52 10.70
C GLN A 324 -5.84 -8.03 10.84
N GLU A 325 -6.85 -8.84 11.23
CA GLU A 325 -6.74 -10.30 11.27
C GLU A 325 -6.50 -10.90 9.88
N SER A 326 -7.13 -10.34 8.84
CA SER A 326 -6.92 -10.78 7.47
C SER A 326 -5.50 -10.52 6.99
N TRP A 327 -4.91 -9.39 7.32
CA TRP A 327 -3.49 -9.13 7.07
C TRP A 327 -2.58 -10.11 7.83
N ARG A 328 -2.92 -10.47 9.08
CA ARG A 328 -2.20 -11.50 9.83
C ARG A 328 -2.30 -12.86 9.15
N PHE A 329 -3.48 -13.25 8.66
CA PHE A 329 -3.64 -14.50 7.92
C PHE A 329 -2.90 -14.47 6.57
N ALA A 330 -2.90 -13.34 5.87
CA ALA A 330 -2.11 -13.18 4.65
C ALA A 330 -0.61 -13.36 4.92
N ALA A 331 -0.09 -12.78 6.00
CA ALA A 331 1.30 -12.96 6.40
C ALA A 331 1.65 -14.43 6.74
N LEU A 332 0.74 -15.17 7.41
CA LEU A 332 0.93 -16.60 7.66
C LEU A 332 0.91 -17.44 6.39
N ILE A 333 0.01 -17.16 5.44
CA ILE A 333 -0.01 -17.83 4.14
C ILE A 333 1.27 -17.51 3.38
N TYR A 334 1.72 -16.25 3.40
CA TYR A 334 2.98 -15.83 2.80
C TYR A 334 4.17 -16.60 3.41
N LEU A 335 4.24 -16.70 4.74
CA LEU A 335 5.28 -17.48 5.42
C LEU A 335 5.30 -18.94 4.93
N PHE A 336 4.16 -19.61 4.91
CA PHE A 336 4.11 -21.02 4.58
C PHE A 336 4.30 -21.29 3.09
N MET A 337 3.67 -20.51 2.21
CA MET A 337 3.76 -20.75 0.77
C MET A 337 5.08 -20.25 0.18
N ALA A 338 5.49 -19.02 0.52
CA ALA A 338 6.66 -18.39 -0.08
C ALA A 338 7.97 -18.87 0.56
N LEU A 339 8.09 -18.76 1.89
CA LEU A 339 9.34 -18.99 2.59
C LEU A 339 9.56 -20.46 2.95
N CYS A 340 8.47 -21.21 3.18
CA CYS A 340 8.57 -22.66 3.49
C CYS A 340 8.24 -23.55 2.28
N GLY A 341 7.91 -22.99 1.11
CA GLY A 341 7.66 -23.75 -0.11
C GLY A 341 6.41 -24.65 -0.11
N ALA A 342 5.50 -24.45 0.85
CA ALA A 342 4.27 -25.23 0.97
C ALA A 342 3.29 -24.90 -0.17
N ASP A 343 2.48 -25.87 -0.58
CA ASP A 343 1.41 -25.67 -1.55
C ASP A 343 0.05 -25.41 -0.86
N SER A 344 -0.96 -25.02 -1.64
CA SER A 344 -2.29 -24.68 -1.15
C SER A 344 -3.03 -25.80 -0.40
N LYS A 345 -2.57 -27.04 -0.49
CA LYS A 345 -3.15 -28.22 0.19
C LYS A 345 -2.46 -28.53 1.52
N ASP A 346 -1.38 -27.82 1.86
CA ASP A 346 -0.73 -27.96 3.18
C ASP A 346 -1.75 -27.70 4.31
N ALA A 347 -1.73 -28.57 5.31
CA ALA A 347 -2.68 -28.51 6.43
C ALA A 347 -2.60 -27.20 7.22
N ARG A 348 -1.43 -26.54 7.29
CA ARG A 348 -1.25 -25.24 7.95
C ARG A 348 -1.99 -24.16 7.17
N ILE A 349 -1.82 -24.16 5.84
CA ILE A 349 -2.45 -23.18 4.93
C ILE A 349 -3.96 -23.36 4.91
N THR A 350 -4.45 -24.59 4.76
CA THR A 350 -5.88 -24.91 4.78
C THR A 350 -6.54 -24.47 6.08
N ARG A 351 -5.85 -24.64 7.22
CA ARG A 351 -6.34 -24.18 8.54
C ARG A 351 -6.41 -22.67 8.63
N VAL A 352 -5.40 -21.95 8.13
CA VAL A 352 -5.38 -20.47 8.12
C VAL A 352 -6.48 -19.95 7.21
N HIS A 353 -6.60 -20.47 5.99
CA HIS A 353 -7.64 -20.09 5.04
C HIS A 353 -9.06 -20.36 5.59
N SER A 354 -9.28 -21.50 6.24
CA SER A 354 -10.58 -21.80 6.85
C SER A 354 -10.94 -20.81 7.97
N LYS A 355 -9.95 -20.36 8.77
CA LYS A 355 -10.16 -19.32 9.78
C LYS A 355 -10.50 -17.97 9.13
N PHE A 356 -9.77 -17.61 8.08
CA PHE A 356 -10.06 -16.41 7.31
C PHE A 356 -11.48 -16.45 6.74
N MET A 357 -11.88 -17.53 6.04
CA MET A 357 -13.21 -17.62 5.45
C MET A 357 -14.33 -17.54 6.51
N LYS A 358 -14.13 -18.17 7.67
CA LYS A 358 -15.08 -18.07 8.79
C LYS A 358 -15.22 -16.63 9.29
N LEU A 359 -14.12 -15.88 9.37
CA LEU A 359 -14.13 -14.48 9.75
C LEU A 359 -14.79 -13.61 8.67
N TYR A 360 -14.41 -13.81 7.40
CA TYR A 360 -14.88 -13.05 6.24
C TYR A 360 -16.37 -13.22 6.00
N THR A 361 -16.90 -14.43 6.18
CA THR A 361 -18.35 -14.72 6.04
C THR A 361 -19.17 -14.35 7.28
N GLY A 362 -18.50 -14.14 8.41
CA GLY A 362 -19.14 -13.78 9.68
C GLY A 362 -19.50 -12.30 9.82
N VAL A 363 -19.10 -11.46 8.86
CA VAL A 363 -19.37 -10.02 8.84
C VAL A 363 -20.07 -9.62 7.56
N GLU A 364 -20.93 -8.62 7.67
CA GLU A 364 -21.63 -8.06 6.52
C GLU A 364 -20.65 -7.40 5.53
N ALA A 365 -21.04 -7.41 4.24
CA ALA A 365 -20.30 -6.73 3.19
C ALA A 365 -20.53 -5.22 3.31
N GLN A 366 -19.51 -4.49 3.74
CA GLN A 366 -19.52 -3.04 3.92
C GLN A 366 -18.18 -2.44 3.47
N ARG A 367 -18.09 -1.10 3.45
CA ARG A 367 -16.83 -0.42 3.15
C ARG A 367 -15.67 -0.97 4.00
N ILE A 368 -15.86 -1.03 5.30
CA ILE A 368 -15.02 -1.79 6.21
C ILE A 368 -15.78 -3.06 6.57
N PRO A 369 -15.23 -4.26 6.28
CA PRO A 369 -13.81 -4.50 5.93
C PRO A 369 -13.46 -4.48 4.44
N ASP A 370 -14.39 -4.54 3.51
CA ASP A 370 -14.16 -5.03 2.14
C ASP A 370 -13.17 -4.19 1.31
N SER A 371 -13.27 -2.86 1.35
CA SER A 371 -12.34 -1.99 0.59
C SER A 371 -10.88 -2.13 1.06
N PHE A 372 -10.66 -2.53 2.31
CA PHE A 372 -9.32 -2.74 2.88
C PHE A 372 -8.83 -4.18 2.76
N LEU A 373 -9.68 -5.07 2.24
CA LEU A 373 -9.32 -6.46 1.96
C LEU A 373 -8.87 -6.70 0.51
N VAL A 374 -8.99 -5.73 -0.38
CA VAL A 374 -8.63 -5.90 -1.81
C VAL A 374 -7.19 -6.39 -1.96
N LEU A 375 -6.23 -5.74 -1.32
CA LEU A 375 -4.82 -6.13 -1.42
C LEU A 375 -4.52 -7.47 -0.74
N PRO A 376 -4.85 -7.70 0.55
CA PRO A 376 -4.54 -8.98 1.17
C PRO A 376 -5.31 -10.14 0.54
N MET A 377 -6.43 -9.89 -0.15
CA MET A 377 -7.20 -10.94 -0.83
C MET A 377 -6.38 -11.64 -1.93
N LEU A 378 -5.42 -10.95 -2.55
CA LEU A 378 -4.52 -11.59 -3.50
C LEU A 378 -3.75 -12.77 -2.89
N ILE A 379 -3.35 -12.65 -1.63
CA ILE A 379 -2.66 -13.73 -0.90
C ILE A 379 -3.66 -14.71 -0.27
N LEU A 380 -4.72 -14.19 0.34
CA LEU A 380 -5.75 -14.98 1.01
C LEU A 380 -6.54 -15.87 0.03
N GLY A 381 -6.71 -15.40 -1.20
CA GLY A 381 -7.40 -16.13 -2.28
C GLY A 381 -6.56 -17.21 -2.94
N LEU A 382 -5.22 -17.20 -2.82
CA LEU A 382 -4.36 -18.22 -3.45
C LEU A 382 -4.78 -19.66 -3.09
N PRO A 383 -4.94 -20.01 -1.81
CA PRO A 383 -5.30 -21.36 -1.40
C PRO A 383 -6.81 -21.64 -1.46
N ALA A 384 -7.63 -20.73 -1.99
CA ALA A 384 -9.07 -20.86 -1.96
C ALA A 384 -9.55 -22.11 -2.71
N PRO A 385 -10.26 -23.05 -2.04
CA PRO A 385 -10.91 -24.17 -2.70
C PRO A 385 -12.07 -23.69 -3.58
N SER A 386 -12.44 -24.45 -4.60
CA SER A 386 -13.43 -24.07 -5.63
C SER A 386 -14.76 -23.57 -5.03
N LYS A 387 -15.17 -24.11 -3.89
CA LYS A 387 -16.40 -23.70 -3.18
C LYS A 387 -16.38 -22.27 -2.65
N ASP A 388 -15.19 -21.74 -2.30
CA ASP A 388 -15.04 -20.42 -1.68
C ASP A 388 -14.75 -19.31 -2.71
N ARG A 389 -14.21 -19.69 -3.89
CA ARG A 389 -13.79 -18.76 -4.95
C ARG A 389 -14.92 -17.88 -5.48
N LYS A 390 -16.12 -18.46 -5.64
CA LYS A 390 -17.30 -17.72 -6.10
C LYS A 390 -17.68 -16.60 -5.13
N LEU A 391 -17.74 -16.92 -3.85
CA LEU A 391 -18.07 -15.94 -2.80
C LEU A 391 -17.04 -14.80 -2.74
N ILE A 392 -15.74 -15.15 -2.74
CA ILE A 392 -14.66 -14.16 -2.74
C ILE A 392 -14.82 -13.22 -3.95
N ARG A 393 -14.99 -13.79 -5.14
CA ARG A 393 -15.11 -13.02 -6.37
C ARG A 393 -16.34 -12.11 -6.38
N GLU A 394 -17.50 -12.61 -6.01
CA GLU A 394 -18.75 -11.85 -5.99
C GLU A 394 -18.66 -10.68 -4.99
N ARG A 395 -18.14 -10.93 -3.78
CA ARG A 395 -18.02 -9.90 -2.76
C ARG A 395 -17.00 -8.81 -3.14
N MET A 396 -15.88 -9.18 -3.79
CA MET A 396 -14.94 -8.19 -4.32
C MET A 396 -15.54 -7.36 -5.44
N LEU A 397 -16.30 -7.96 -6.36
CA LEU A 397 -16.92 -7.25 -7.48
C LEU A 397 -18.00 -6.24 -7.05
N ASN A 398 -18.53 -6.33 -5.84
CA ASN A 398 -19.41 -5.29 -5.28
C ASN A 398 -18.67 -3.99 -4.97
N LEU A 399 -17.33 -4.01 -4.93
CA LEU A 399 -16.53 -2.80 -4.76
C LEU A 399 -16.31 -2.11 -6.10
N MET A 400 -16.47 -0.78 -6.13
CA MET A 400 -16.30 0.03 -7.33
C MET A 400 -14.88 -0.09 -7.90
N GLU A 401 -13.87 -0.09 -7.05
CA GLU A 401 -12.47 -0.26 -7.41
C GLU A 401 -12.11 -1.64 -7.97
N CYS A 402 -12.96 -2.64 -7.75
CA CYS A 402 -12.80 -3.98 -8.28
C CYS A 402 -13.66 -4.26 -9.51
N SER A 403 -14.84 -3.64 -9.61
CA SER A 403 -15.77 -3.82 -10.73
C SER A 403 -15.35 -3.05 -11.99
N ARG A 404 -14.59 -1.95 -11.84
CA ARG A 404 -14.09 -1.17 -12.97
C ARG A 404 -12.90 -1.85 -13.64
N PRO A 405 -12.92 -2.02 -14.98
CA PRO A 405 -11.76 -2.57 -15.69
C PRO A 405 -10.55 -1.61 -15.60
N ASN A 406 -9.36 -2.15 -15.73
CA ASN A 406 -8.09 -1.41 -15.69
C ASN A 406 -7.84 -0.67 -14.36
N THR A 407 -8.33 -1.21 -13.27
CA THR A 407 -7.97 -0.78 -11.91
C THR A 407 -7.18 -1.87 -11.21
N LEU A 408 -6.35 -1.50 -10.24
CA LEU A 408 -5.60 -2.44 -9.42
C LEU A 408 -6.51 -3.49 -8.76
N GLY A 409 -7.66 -3.09 -8.22
CA GLY A 409 -8.63 -4.02 -7.63
C GLY A 409 -9.20 -5.02 -8.63
N ASN A 410 -9.48 -4.60 -9.88
CA ASN A 410 -9.91 -5.48 -10.95
C ASN A 410 -8.80 -6.46 -11.36
N GLU A 411 -7.56 -5.98 -11.43
CA GLU A 411 -6.42 -6.85 -11.75
C GLU A 411 -6.20 -7.91 -10.67
N VAL A 412 -6.39 -7.60 -9.38
CA VAL A 412 -6.34 -8.59 -8.29
C VAL A 412 -7.31 -9.74 -8.56
N ILE A 413 -8.56 -9.45 -8.95
CA ILE A 413 -9.54 -10.48 -9.28
C ILE A 413 -9.08 -11.29 -10.49
N ARG A 414 -8.62 -10.64 -11.56
CA ARG A 414 -8.17 -11.31 -12.78
C ARG A 414 -6.94 -12.20 -12.54
N ILE A 415 -6.03 -11.77 -11.67
CA ILE A 415 -4.87 -12.58 -11.26
C ILE A 415 -5.35 -13.85 -10.53
N LEU A 416 -6.27 -13.72 -9.59
CA LEU A 416 -6.85 -14.87 -8.88
C LEU A 416 -7.59 -15.81 -9.84
N ASP A 417 -8.41 -15.27 -10.74
CA ASP A 417 -9.14 -16.05 -11.76
C ASP A 417 -8.16 -16.84 -12.65
N ASP A 418 -7.05 -16.24 -13.11
CA ASP A 418 -6.00 -16.91 -13.90
C ASP A 418 -5.31 -18.04 -13.10
N ILE A 419 -4.97 -17.78 -11.83
CA ILE A 419 -4.32 -18.77 -10.97
C ILE A 419 -5.25 -19.97 -10.73
N TRP A 420 -6.52 -19.71 -10.42
CA TRP A 420 -7.51 -20.74 -10.18
C TRP A 420 -7.80 -21.58 -11.42
N ALA A 421 -7.92 -20.94 -12.58
CA ALA A 421 -8.13 -21.65 -13.85
C ALA A 421 -6.97 -22.63 -14.16
N ARG A 422 -5.73 -22.16 -14.01
CA ARG A 422 -4.53 -23.00 -14.22
C ARG A 422 -4.43 -24.14 -13.20
N ALA A 423 -4.82 -23.90 -11.95
CA ALA A 423 -4.85 -24.97 -10.95
C ALA A 423 -5.89 -26.04 -11.29
N ASP A 424 -7.07 -25.64 -11.75
CA ASP A 424 -8.14 -26.57 -12.15
C ASP A 424 -7.75 -27.38 -13.40
N GLU A 425 -7.05 -26.78 -14.36
CA GLU A 425 -6.49 -27.47 -15.54
C GLU A 425 -5.48 -28.54 -15.15
N ARG A 426 -4.52 -28.19 -14.24
CA ARG A 426 -3.54 -29.16 -13.69
C ARG A 426 -4.22 -30.30 -12.94
N GLY A 427 -5.30 -30.02 -12.21
CA GLY A 427 -6.08 -31.03 -11.49
C GLY A 427 -6.77 -32.03 -12.44
N ARG A 428 -7.35 -31.55 -13.54
CA ARG A 428 -7.99 -32.40 -14.55
C ARG A 428 -6.98 -33.25 -15.30
N ALA A 429 -5.85 -32.70 -15.72
CA ALA A 429 -4.78 -33.41 -16.40
C ALA A 429 -4.19 -34.54 -15.53
N GLY A 430 -3.99 -34.28 -14.22
CA GLY A 430 -3.52 -35.29 -13.27
C GLY A 430 -4.51 -36.44 -13.07
N SER A 431 -5.82 -36.20 -13.07
CA SER A 431 -6.86 -37.23 -12.96
C SER A 431 -7.00 -38.07 -14.23
N ALA A 432 -6.81 -37.49 -15.40
CA ALA A 432 -6.87 -38.20 -16.68
C ALA A 432 -5.66 -39.16 -16.88
N GLY A 433 -4.47 -38.77 -16.37
CA GLY A 433 -3.27 -39.60 -16.44
C GLY A 433 -3.29 -40.84 -15.53
N SER A 434 -4.05 -40.79 -14.43
CA SER A 434 -4.16 -41.93 -13.50
C SER A 434 -5.17 -43.03 -13.93
N SER A 435 -6.02 -42.74 -14.90
CA SER A 435 -7.03 -43.71 -15.39
C SER A 435 -6.55 -44.59 -16.55
N SER A 436 -5.36 -44.34 -17.13
CA SER A 436 -4.84 -45.08 -18.27
C SER A 436 -3.83 -46.19 -17.93
N GLY A 437 -3.62 -46.49 -16.66
CA GLY A 437 -2.62 -47.46 -16.17
C GLY A 437 -3.20 -48.75 -15.66
N VAL A 438 -3.83 -49.57 -16.54
CA VAL A 438 -4.09 -50.98 -16.23
C VAL A 438 -3.56 -51.87 -17.35
N SER A 439 -2.72 -52.78 -16.98
CA SER A 439 -2.23 -54.03 -17.58
C SER A 439 -0.92 -53.98 -18.35
N GLY A 440 0.03 -54.73 -17.80
CA GLY A 440 1.20 -55.24 -18.52
C GLY A 440 2.52 -55.09 -17.76
N ALA A 441 2.74 -55.94 -16.77
CA ALA A 441 4.11 -56.19 -16.31
C ALA A 441 4.89 -56.94 -17.38
N PRO A 442 6.21 -56.72 -17.54
CA PRO A 442 7.12 -57.70 -17.01
C PRO A 442 8.26 -57.10 -16.14
N GLU A 443 8.66 -57.95 -15.20
CA GLU A 443 9.78 -57.77 -14.29
C GLU A 443 11.12 -57.57 -15.01
N GLY A 444 11.97 -56.74 -14.41
CA GLY A 444 13.42 -56.86 -14.59
C GLY A 444 14.13 -55.58 -15.06
N SER A 445 14.60 -54.81 -14.16
CA SER A 445 16.03 -54.47 -14.03
C SER A 445 16.26 -53.34 -13.01
N SER A 446 17.18 -53.64 -12.12
CA SER A 446 17.80 -52.73 -11.15
C SER A 446 18.46 -51.53 -11.77
N GLY A 447 18.29 -50.35 -11.15
CA GLY A 447 19.30 -49.33 -11.33
C GLY A 447 18.80 -47.89 -11.22
N TRP A 448 19.31 -47.22 -10.21
CA TRP A 448 19.47 -45.81 -9.98
C TRP A 448 18.35 -45.07 -9.26
N SER A 449 18.62 -44.85 -7.98
CA SER A 449 18.02 -43.80 -7.16
C SER A 449 18.23 -42.43 -7.80
N GLY A 450 17.22 -41.96 -8.55
CA GLY A 450 17.07 -40.56 -8.95
C GLY A 450 16.30 -39.84 -7.87
N SER A 451 16.84 -38.72 -7.45
CA SER A 451 16.36 -37.71 -6.52
C SER A 451 14.83 -37.71 -6.39
N ALA A 452 14.35 -37.71 -5.16
CA ALA A 452 12.96 -37.47 -4.80
C ALA A 452 12.55 -36.10 -5.32
N GLY A 453 12.10 -36.01 -6.57
CA GLY A 453 11.39 -34.87 -7.13
C GLY A 453 10.04 -34.79 -6.41
N ASP A 454 9.84 -33.72 -5.68
CA ASP A 454 8.59 -33.34 -5.06
C ASP A 454 7.41 -33.66 -5.98
N SER A 455 6.62 -34.65 -5.64
CA SER A 455 5.33 -34.90 -6.28
C SER A 455 4.36 -33.80 -5.83
N LYS A 456 4.45 -32.62 -6.45
CA LYS A 456 3.49 -31.54 -6.26
C LYS A 456 2.10 -32.10 -6.49
N SER A 457 1.24 -32.01 -5.49
CA SER A 457 -0.12 -32.52 -5.52
C SER A 457 -0.87 -31.95 -6.73
N ALA A 458 -1.44 -32.82 -7.58
CA ALA A 458 -2.13 -32.40 -8.81
C ALA A 458 -3.20 -31.33 -8.50
N GLY A 459 -3.13 -30.18 -9.20
CA GLY A 459 -4.05 -29.05 -9.02
C GLY A 459 -3.77 -28.15 -7.81
N ALA A 460 -2.68 -28.34 -7.07
CA ALA A 460 -2.30 -27.44 -6.01
C ALA A 460 -1.76 -26.11 -6.56
N VAL A 461 -2.01 -25.00 -5.85
CA VAL A 461 -1.43 -23.68 -6.11
C VAL A 461 -0.14 -23.57 -5.32
N VAL A 462 0.92 -23.08 -5.94
CA VAL A 462 2.22 -22.80 -5.33
C VAL A 462 2.53 -21.31 -5.41
N TRP A 463 3.49 -20.85 -4.60
CA TRP A 463 3.80 -19.40 -4.54
C TRP A 463 4.22 -18.81 -5.90
N SER A 464 4.95 -19.56 -6.72
CA SER A 464 5.34 -19.10 -8.06
C SER A 464 4.15 -18.87 -9.02
N ASP A 465 2.98 -19.44 -8.74
CA ASP A 465 1.76 -19.18 -9.52
C ASP A 465 1.31 -17.72 -9.41
N LEU A 466 1.60 -17.06 -8.27
CA LEU A 466 1.31 -15.64 -8.07
C LEU A 466 2.11 -14.78 -9.06
N ARG A 467 3.44 -14.96 -9.13
CA ARG A 467 4.28 -14.22 -10.08
C ARG A 467 3.82 -14.42 -11.52
N LEU A 468 3.52 -15.67 -11.87
CA LEU A 468 3.06 -15.99 -13.22
C LEU A 468 1.69 -15.35 -13.50
N GLY A 469 0.76 -15.35 -12.54
CA GLY A 469 -0.53 -14.66 -12.66
C GLY A 469 -0.36 -13.15 -12.84
N CYS A 470 0.50 -12.51 -12.03
CA CYS A 470 0.83 -11.10 -12.19
C CYS A 470 1.37 -10.82 -13.60
N LEU A 471 2.38 -11.57 -14.05
CA LEU A 471 2.97 -11.41 -15.38
C LEU A 471 1.93 -11.54 -16.51
N ARG A 472 1.05 -12.54 -16.43
CA ARG A 472 0.04 -12.80 -17.48
C ARG A 472 -1.05 -11.73 -17.54
N VAL A 473 -1.45 -11.18 -16.40
CA VAL A 473 -2.55 -10.20 -16.31
C VAL A 473 -2.06 -8.78 -16.53
N THR A 474 -0.89 -8.43 -15.98
CA THR A 474 -0.37 -7.04 -15.99
C THR A 474 0.80 -6.83 -16.93
N GLY A 475 1.42 -7.89 -17.44
CA GLY A 475 2.60 -7.82 -18.29
C GLY A 475 3.91 -7.55 -17.53
N MET A 476 3.93 -7.65 -16.20
CA MET A 476 5.09 -7.31 -15.36
C MET A 476 5.74 -8.53 -14.71
#